data_c0e26819a80edbb92519484c577ed9fe
#
_entry.id   c0e26819a80edbb92519484c577ed9fe
#
_cell.length_a   1.000
_cell.length_b   1.000
_cell.length_c   1.000
_cell.angle_alpha   90.00
_cell.angle_beta   90.00
_cell.angle_gamma   90.00
#
_symmetry.space_group_name_H-M   'P 1'
#
loop_
_entity.id
_entity.type
_entity.pdbx_description
1 polymer ?
#
loop_
_entity_poly.entity_id
_entity_poly.type
_entity_poly.pdbx_seq_one_letter_code
_entity_poly.pdbx_strand_id
1 'polypeptide(L)'
;MSSVGTVGLTNQDLYAPSIAPNTAPLLVVAGPTGAGKSALALHLAQAFQAEIVNCDSVQVYRGLEIGAAKLPLEGRRGIPHHLIDIVDPGEELTAGAYASLARAVLGDLAARGVLPIVAGGTGFYLRALLAGLSPAPARDAGLRARLAAIARRRPAVLHRFLCRHDAASAARIHPNDHQKLIRAIELTRLAEQPASHVQSLPRRGLEGFRVLQLGGGECAGAAQS
;
A
#
# COMPACT_ATOMS: atom_id res chain seq x y z
N MET A 1 -11.64 17.45 -32.48
CA MET A 1 -11.21 16.05 -32.69
C MET A 1 -9.72 16.00 -32.34
N SER A 2 -9.40 15.71 -31.09
CA SER A 2 -8.01 15.65 -30.61
C SER A 2 -7.60 14.18 -30.57
N SER A 3 -6.62 13.83 -31.38
CA SER A 3 -6.04 12.49 -31.44
C SER A 3 -5.25 12.22 -30.14
N VAL A 4 -5.75 11.29 -29.35
CA VAL A 4 -4.99 10.70 -28.25
C VAL A 4 -3.89 9.84 -28.88
N GLY A 5 -2.64 10.32 -28.82
CA GLY A 5 -1.49 9.57 -29.27
C GLY A 5 -1.31 8.31 -28.41
N THR A 6 -1.52 7.15 -29.00
CA THR A 6 -1.19 5.85 -28.38
C THR A 6 0.31 5.74 -28.29
N VAL A 7 0.87 5.93 -27.10
CA VAL A 7 2.29 5.61 -26.84
C VAL A 7 2.38 4.08 -26.84
N GLY A 8 2.84 3.51 -27.93
CA GLY A 8 3.07 2.08 -28.07
C GLY A 8 4.31 1.67 -27.25
N LEU A 9 4.11 1.35 -25.98
CA LEU A 9 5.17 0.72 -25.17
C LEU A 9 5.29 -0.73 -25.60
N THR A 10 6.47 -1.12 -26.10
CA THR A 10 6.82 -2.50 -26.41
C THR A 10 7.49 -3.16 -25.21
N ASN A 11 7.52 -4.49 -25.20
CA ASN A 11 8.25 -5.23 -24.16
C ASN A 11 9.75 -4.86 -24.16
N GLN A 12 10.31 -4.45 -25.30
CA GLN A 12 11.69 -3.99 -25.43
C GLN A 12 11.93 -2.63 -24.78
N ASP A 13 10.92 -1.74 -24.73
CA ASP A 13 11.03 -0.41 -24.08
C ASP A 13 11.11 -0.55 -22.56
N LEU A 14 10.51 -1.60 -22.00
CA LEU A 14 10.58 -1.91 -20.57
C LEU A 14 11.95 -2.49 -20.16
N TYR A 15 12.68 -3.08 -21.10
CA TYR A 15 13.97 -3.76 -20.88
C TYR A 15 15.16 -3.03 -21.54
N ALA A 16 15.00 -1.78 -21.98
CA ALA A 16 16.08 -1.02 -22.62
C ALA A 16 17.31 -0.88 -21.70
N PRO A 17 18.54 -1.12 -22.22
CA PRO A 17 19.75 -1.40 -21.43
C PRO A 17 20.45 -0.19 -20.79
N SER A 18 19.80 0.96 -20.65
CA SER A 18 20.45 2.16 -20.06
C SER A 18 20.18 2.36 -18.56
N ILE A 19 19.77 1.29 -17.83
CA ILE A 19 19.35 1.38 -16.43
C ILE A 19 20.23 0.46 -15.60
N ALA A 20 20.54 0.91 -14.37
CA ALA A 20 21.40 0.20 -13.42
C ALA A 20 21.21 -1.33 -13.50
N PRO A 21 22.30 -2.10 -13.59
CA PRO A 21 22.28 -3.48 -14.08
C PRO A 21 21.52 -4.51 -13.22
N ASN A 22 20.63 -4.06 -12.32
CA ASN A 22 19.98 -4.97 -11.38
C ASN A 22 18.56 -4.53 -10.96
N THR A 23 17.82 -3.79 -11.79
CA THR A 23 16.44 -3.39 -11.45
C THR A 23 15.41 -4.08 -12.35
N ALA A 24 14.51 -4.88 -11.75
CA ALA A 24 13.40 -5.48 -12.48
C ALA A 24 12.30 -4.44 -12.76
N PRO A 25 11.59 -4.51 -13.90
CA PRO A 25 10.47 -3.63 -14.17
C PRO A 25 9.28 -3.98 -13.27
N LEU A 26 8.52 -2.95 -12.84
CA LEU A 26 7.28 -3.07 -12.09
C LEU A 26 6.26 -2.08 -12.64
N LEU A 27 5.11 -2.56 -13.08
CA LEU A 27 3.99 -1.69 -13.42
C LEU A 27 3.06 -1.51 -12.21
N VAL A 28 2.60 -0.29 -11.99
CA VAL A 28 1.61 0.04 -10.97
C VAL A 28 0.41 0.68 -11.63
N VAL A 29 -0.76 0.07 -11.48
CA VAL A 29 -2.04 0.58 -11.97
C VAL A 29 -2.87 1.03 -10.76
N ALA A 30 -2.83 2.31 -10.43
CA ALA A 30 -3.48 2.89 -9.27
C ALA A 30 -4.54 3.92 -9.66
N GLY A 31 -5.56 4.10 -8.80
CA GLY A 31 -6.61 5.09 -9.02
C GLY A 31 -7.88 4.79 -8.22
N PRO A 32 -8.92 5.65 -8.28
CA PRO A 32 -10.15 5.47 -7.53
C PRO A 32 -10.95 4.24 -8.00
N THR A 33 -11.86 3.77 -7.17
CA THR A 33 -12.80 2.69 -7.54
C THR A 33 -13.61 3.10 -8.78
N GLY A 34 -13.86 2.17 -9.68
CA GLY A 34 -14.59 2.45 -10.92
C GLY A 34 -13.75 3.02 -12.08
N ALA A 35 -12.46 3.35 -11.87
CA ALA A 35 -11.59 3.94 -12.91
C ALA A 35 -11.05 2.93 -13.96
N GLY A 36 -11.62 1.74 -14.06
CA GLY A 36 -11.20 0.75 -15.07
C GLY A 36 -9.85 0.05 -14.81
N LYS A 37 -9.26 0.21 -13.61
CA LYS A 37 -7.93 -0.37 -13.26
C LYS A 37 -7.81 -1.86 -13.55
N SER A 38 -8.80 -2.65 -13.17
CA SER A 38 -8.78 -4.11 -13.33
C SER A 38 -8.79 -4.50 -14.80
N ALA A 39 -9.58 -3.82 -15.63
CA ALA A 39 -9.62 -4.05 -17.07
C ALA A 39 -8.28 -3.68 -17.73
N LEU A 40 -7.70 -2.54 -17.35
CA LEU A 40 -6.39 -2.11 -17.84
C LEU A 40 -5.28 -3.10 -17.41
N ALA A 41 -5.27 -3.50 -16.14
CA ALA A 41 -4.29 -4.46 -15.63
C ALA A 41 -4.37 -5.81 -16.35
N LEU A 42 -5.59 -6.32 -16.61
CA LEU A 42 -5.80 -7.54 -17.40
C LEU A 42 -5.30 -7.39 -18.83
N HIS A 43 -5.62 -6.27 -19.48
CA HIS A 43 -5.16 -6.02 -20.85
C HIS A 43 -3.62 -6.00 -20.94
N LEU A 44 -2.99 -5.28 -20.02
CA LEU A 44 -1.52 -5.22 -19.92
C LEU A 44 -0.93 -6.60 -19.60
N ALA A 45 -1.55 -7.33 -18.66
CA ALA A 45 -1.07 -8.66 -18.29
C ALA A 45 -1.12 -9.66 -19.46
N GLN A 46 -2.15 -9.59 -20.31
CA GLN A 46 -2.23 -10.38 -21.54
C GLN A 46 -1.16 -9.98 -22.56
N ALA A 47 -0.99 -8.66 -22.78
CA ALA A 47 -0.06 -8.14 -23.75
C ALA A 47 1.41 -8.44 -23.42
N PHE A 48 1.77 -8.42 -22.13
CA PHE A 48 3.14 -8.58 -21.65
C PHE A 48 3.41 -9.92 -20.96
N GLN A 49 2.47 -10.87 -20.99
CA GLN A 49 2.57 -12.15 -20.26
C GLN A 49 2.91 -11.94 -18.77
N ALA A 50 2.28 -10.94 -18.17
CA ALA A 50 2.52 -10.50 -16.81
C ALA A 50 1.56 -11.18 -15.81
N GLU A 51 1.90 -11.10 -14.52
CA GLU A 51 1.04 -11.54 -13.43
C GLU A 51 0.59 -10.35 -12.57
N ILE A 52 -0.63 -10.41 -12.02
CA ILE A 52 -1.23 -9.31 -11.29
C ILE A 52 -1.04 -9.51 -9.79
N VAL A 53 -0.59 -8.47 -9.09
CA VAL A 53 -0.49 -8.41 -7.62
C VAL A 53 -1.55 -7.44 -7.12
N ASN A 54 -2.55 -7.95 -6.40
CA ASN A 54 -3.63 -7.14 -5.89
C ASN A 54 -3.16 -6.14 -4.81
N CYS A 55 -3.62 -4.88 -4.93
CA CYS A 55 -3.36 -3.80 -3.99
C CYS A 55 -4.66 -3.15 -3.50
N ASP A 56 -5.63 -3.99 -3.13
CA ASP A 56 -6.93 -3.56 -2.60
C ASP A 56 -7.18 -4.21 -1.24
N SER A 57 -7.46 -3.39 -0.22
CA SER A 57 -7.63 -3.84 1.17
C SER A 57 -8.94 -4.58 1.43
N VAL A 58 -9.85 -4.62 0.48
CA VAL A 58 -11.10 -5.39 0.57
C VAL A 58 -10.96 -6.72 -0.16
N GLN A 59 -10.32 -6.74 -1.32
CA GLN A 59 -10.15 -7.94 -2.14
C GLN A 59 -9.23 -8.99 -1.50
N VAL A 60 -8.43 -8.63 -0.51
CA VAL A 60 -7.58 -9.56 0.23
C VAL A 60 -8.37 -10.55 1.09
N TYR A 61 -9.61 -10.21 1.47
CA TYR A 61 -10.44 -11.04 2.34
C TYR A 61 -11.22 -12.10 1.57
N ARG A 62 -11.22 -13.35 2.08
CA ARG A 62 -12.02 -14.45 1.56
C ARG A 62 -13.51 -14.18 1.72
N GLY A 63 -14.32 -14.64 0.75
CA GLY A 63 -15.77 -14.57 0.83
C GLY A 63 -16.40 -13.18 0.73
N LEU A 64 -15.61 -12.10 0.61
CA LEU A 64 -16.12 -10.76 0.35
C LEU A 64 -16.20 -10.50 -1.15
N GLU A 65 -17.22 -11.04 -1.81
CA GLU A 65 -17.40 -10.90 -3.25
C GLU A 65 -18.29 -9.72 -3.62
N ILE A 66 -19.36 -9.52 -2.83
CA ILE A 66 -20.29 -8.40 -3.04
C ILE A 66 -19.66 -7.11 -2.54
N GLY A 67 -19.58 -6.10 -3.41
CA GLY A 67 -19.01 -4.80 -3.09
C GLY A 67 -17.48 -4.69 -3.17
N ALA A 68 -16.76 -5.81 -3.26
CA ALA A 68 -15.31 -5.82 -3.43
C ALA A 68 -14.86 -5.69 -4.89
N ALA A 69 -15.78 -5.76 -5.84
CA ALA A 69 -15.52 -5.76 -7.28
C ALA A 69 -14.41 -6.75 -7.69
N LYS A 70 -14.34 -7.91 -7.03
CA LYS A 70 -13.42 -8.99 -7.40
C LYS A 70 -13.78 -9.53 -8.77
N LEU A 71 -12.76 -9.82 -9.58
CA LEU A 71 -12.94 -10.55 -10.81
C LEU A 71 -13.14 -12.04 -10.49
N PRO A 72 -14.23 -12.67 -10.97
CA PRO A 72 -14.39 -14.11 -10.88
C PRO A 72 -13.28 -14.82 -11.67
N LEU A 73 -13.04 -16.10 -11.38
CA LEU A 73 -11.92 -16.85 -11.99
C LEU A 73 -11.98 -16.82 -13.52
N GLU A 74 -13.18 -16.97 -14.12
CA GLU A 74 -13.38 -16.90 -15.55
C GLU A 74 -13.01 -15.52 -16.12
N GLY A 75 -13.29 -14.46 -15.36
CA GLY A 75 -12.95 -13.08 -15.72
C GLY A 75 -11.45 -12.78 -15.68
N ARG A 76 -10.66 -13.58 -14.97
CA ARG A 76 -9.19 -13.43 -14.89
C ARG A 76 -8.46 -13.93 -16.14
N ARG A 77 -9.13 -14.58 -17.07
CA ARG A 77 -8.62 -15.04 -18.38
C ARG A 77 -7.31 -15.83 -18.28
N GLY A 78 -7.19 -16.69 -17.26
CA GLY A 78 -6.00 -17.49 -17.02
C GLY A 78 -4.79 -16.74 -16.46
N ILE A 79 -4.91 -15.43 -16.19
CA ILE A 79 -3.82 -14.62 -15.61
C ILE A 79 -3.76 -14.87 -14.10
N PRO A 80 -2.58 -15.24 -13.56
CA PRO A 80 -2.38 -15.37 -12.14
C PRO A 80 -2.61 -14.04 -11.41
N HIS A 81 -3.40 -14.09 -10.33
CA HIS A 81 -3.67 -12.95 -9.45
C HIS A 81 -3.22 -13.30 -8.05
N HIS A 82 -2.22 -12.59 -7.57
CA HIS A 82 -1.67 -12.75 -6.23
C HIS A 82 -2.35 -11.84 -5.23
N LEU A 83 -2.35 -12.24 -3.95
CA LEU A 83 -2.87 -11.49 -2.81
C LEU A 83 -4.38 -11.15 -2.91
N ILE A 84 -5.15 -12.03 -3.55
CA ILE A 84 -6.61 -12.07 -3.48
C ILE A 84 -7.00 -13.25 -2.60
N ASP A 85 -8.03 -13.09 -1.74
CA ASP A 85 -8.57 -14.15 -0.89
C ASP A 85 -7.53 -14.83 0.02
N ILE A 86 -6.63 -14.07 0.60
CA ILE A 86 -5.52 -14.57 1.44
C ILE A 86 -5.79 -14.48 2.95
N VAL A 87 -6.79 -13.70 3.37
CA VAL A 87 -7.07 -13.39 4.78
C VAL A 87 -8.53 -13.72 5.10
N ASP A 88 -8.80 -14.30 6.25
CA ASP A 88 -10.16 -14.54 6.71
C ASP A 88 -10.80 -13.26 7.29
N PRO A 89 -12.14 -13.08 7.17
CA PRO A 89 -12.81 -11.84 7.57
C PRO A 89 -12.65 -11.44 9.05
N GLY A 90 -12.27 -12.37 9.91
CA GLY A 90 -11.98 -12.12 11.33
C GLY A 90 -10.58 -11.61 11.63
N GLU A 91 -9.69 -11.60 10.64
CA GLU A 91 -8.30 -11.21 10.79
C GLU A 91 -8.06 -9.79 10.25
N GLU A 92 -7.01 -9.13 10.73
CA GLU A 92 -6.60 -7.81 10.23
C GLU A 92 -5.31 -7.92 9.41
N LEU A 93 -5.36 -7.58 8.12
CA LEU A 93 -4.16 -7.40 7.31
C LEU A 93 -3.66 -5.96 7.41
N THR A 94 -2.58 -5.75 8.15
CA THR A 94 -1.96 -4.42 8.24
C THR A 94 -1.21 -4.06 6.95
N ALA A 95 -1.03 -2.75 6.67
CA ALA A 95 -0.27 -2.32 5.50
C ALA A 95 1.20 -2.80 5.52
N GLY A 96 1.78 -2.99 6.72
CA GLY A 96 3.12 -3.57 6.86
C GLY A 96 3.16 -5.05 6.47
N ALA A 97 2.18 -5.85 6.93
CA ALA A 97 2.05 -7.25 6.56
C ALA A 97 1.79 -7.40 5.06
N TYR A 98 0.86 -6.59 4.51
CA TYR A 98 0.63 -6.54 3.06
C TYR A 98 1.94 -6.25 2.29
N ALA A 99 2.68 -5.21 2.67
CA ALA A 99 3.92 -4.84 1.99
C ALA A 99 4.97 -5.97 2.02
N SER A 100 5.07 -6.71 3.13
CA SER A 100 5.97 -7.87 3.25
C SER A 100 5.55 -9.00 2.30
N LEU A 101 4.26 -9.34 2.26
CA LEU A 101 3.72 -10.37 1.35
C LEU A 101 3.90 -9.95 -0.12
N ALA A 102 3.58 -8.69 -0.44
CA ALA A 102 3.73 -8.18 -1.79
C ALA A 102 5.19 -8.18 -2.27
N ARG A 103 6.14 -7.79 -1.41
CA ARG A 103 7.58 -7.84 -1.76
C ARG A 103 8.05 -9.26 -2.00
N ALA A 104 7.60 -10.25 -1.24
CA ALA A 104 7.92 -11.66 -1.47
C ALA A 104 7.42 -12.13 -2.85
N VAL A 105 6.17 -11.80 -3.20
CA VAL A 105 5.60 -12.11 -4.53
C VAL A 105 6.39 -11.40 -5.65
N LEU A 106 6.68 -10.11 -5.48
CA LEU A 106 7.46 -9.35 -6.48
C LEU A 106 8.85 -9.94 -6.69
N GLY A 107 9.51 -10.39 -5.61
CA GLY A 107 10.81 -11.05 -5.68
C GLY A 107 10.77 -12.38 -6.43
N ASP A 108 9.74 -13.21 -6.20
CA ASP A 108 9.52 -14.45 -6.94
C ASP A 108 9.28 -14.19 -8.44
N LEU A 109 8.39 -13.23 -8.76
CA LEU A 109 8.11 -12.85 -10.13
C LEU A 109 9.37 -12.36 -10.86
N ALA A 110 10.16 -11.51 -10.22
CA ALA A 110 11.42 -11.02 -10.77
C ALA A 110 12.41 -12.16 -11.00
N ALA A 111 12.53 -13.11 -10.08
CA ALA A 111 13.40 -14.27 -10.22
C ALA A 111 12.98 -15.19 -11.41
N ARG A 112 11.67 -15.25 -11.71
CA ARG A 112 11.13 -15.97 -12.87
C ARG A 112 11.17 -15.17 -14.17
N GLY A 113 11.62 -13.92 -14.15
CA GLY A 113 11.61 -13.02 -15.30
C GLY A 113 10.19 -12.62 -15.75
N VAL A 114 9.21 -12.69 -14.85
CA VAL A 114 7.81 -12.33 -15.11
C VAL A 114 7.56 -10.89 -14.69
N LEU A 115 6.96 -10.09 -15.56
CA LEU A 115 6.60 -8.71 -15.25
C LEU A 115 5.49 -8.66 -14.21
N PRO A 116 5.70 -8.06 -13.01
CA PRO A 116 4.63 -7.85 -12.05
C PRO A 116 3.82 -6.59 -12.38
N ILE A 117 2.49 -6.69 -12.23
CA ILE A 117 1.56 -5.56 -12.31
C ILE A 117 0.85 -5.41 -10.97
N VAL A 118 1.22 -4.42 -10.18
CA VAL A 118 0.49 -4.08 -8.95
C VAL A 118 -0.75 -3.28 -9.32
N ALA A 119 -1.94 -3.82 -9.04
CA ALA A 119 -3.20 -3.18 -9.39
C ALA A 119 -4.10 -2.99 -8.17
N GLY A 120 -4.60 -1.77 -7.93
CA GLY A 120 -5.52 -1.52 -6.84
C GLY A 120 -5.74 -0.06 -6.48
N GLY A 121 -6.63 0.16 -5.49
CA GLY A 121 -7.06 1.50 -5.05
C GLY A 121 -6.59 1.88 -3.64
N THR A 122 -5.96 0.97 -2.89
CA THR A 122 -5.59 1.24 -1.50
C THR A 122 -4.24 1.96 -1.41
N GLY A 123 -4.29 3.30 -1.47
CA GLY A 123 -3.08 4.15 -1.45
C GLY A 123 -2.16 3.91 -0.25
N PHE A 124 -2.69 3.49 0.90
CA PHE A 124 -1.86 3.18 2.07
C PHE A 124 -1.07 1.88 1.89
N TYR A 125 -1.64 0.86 1.25
CA TYR A 125 -0.93 -0.37 0.88
C TYR A 125 0.17 -0.08 -0.14
N LEU A 126 -0.17 0.68 -1.18
CA LEU A 126 0.79 1.06 -2.22
C LEU A 126 1.96 1.86 -1.64
N ARG A 127 1.68 2.85 -0.79
CA ARG A 127 2.73 3.61 -0.10
C ARG A 127 3.60 2.74 0.80
N ALA A 128 3.00 1.81 1.55
CA ALA A 128 3.74 0.86 2.39
C ALA A 128 4.66 -0.04 1.57
N LEU A 129 4.20 -0.46 0.40
CA LEU A 129 4.98 -1.27 -0.54
C LEU A 129 6.15 -0.48 -1.12
N LEU A 130 5.88 0.67 -1.75
CA LEU A 130 6.85 1.43 -2.52
C LEU A 130 7.79 2.24 -1.65
N ALA A 131 7.25 3.06 -0.74
CA ALA A 131 8.03 3.96 0.11
C ALA A 131 8.42 3.34 1.47
N GLY A 132 7.85 2.19 1.81
CA GLY A 132 8.01 1.60 3.13
C GLY A 132 7.24 2.30 4.23
N LEU A 133 7.27 1.71 5.40
CA LEU A 133 6.74 2.28 6.64
C LEU A 133 7.90 2.53 7.61
N SER A 134 7.76 3.55 8.43
CA SER A 134 8.68 3.76 9.54
C SER A 134 8.68 2.53 10.47
N PRO A 135 9.84 2.10 10.99
CA PRO A 135 9.91 1.02 11.95
C PRO A 135 9.10 1.40 13.18
N ALA A 136 8.04 0.67 13.43
CA ALA A 136 7.11 0.94 14.51
C ALA A 136 6.76 -0.35 15.23
N PRO A 137 6.57 -0.33 16.57
CA PRO A 137 6.11 -1.49 17.32
C PRO A 137 4.78 -2.02 16.76
N ALA A 138 4.58 -3.33 16.91
CA ALA A 138 3.30 -3.97 16.63
C ALA A 138 2.18 -3.31 17.44
N ARG A 139 0.94 -3.45 16.97
CA ARG A 139 -0.23 -2.93 17.68
C ARG A 139 -0.49 -3.74 18.94
N ASP A 140 -0.79 -3.03 20.04
CA ASP A 140 -1.22 -3.64 21.30
C ASP A 140 -2.75 -3.48 21.43
N ALA A 141 -3.46 -4.58 21.25
CA ALA A 141 -4.93 -4.58 21.31
C ALA A 141 -5.45 -4.15 22.68
N GLY A 142 -4.79 -4.55 23.78
CA GLY A 142 -5.18 -4.19 25.13
C GLY A 142 -5.02 -2.70 25.42
N LEU A 143 -3.88 -2.12 25.03
CA LEU A 143 -3.63 -0.69 25.15
C LEU A 143 -4.63 0.11 24.30
N ARG A 144 -4.87 -0.32 23.06
CA ARG A 144 -5.83 0.34 22.15
C ARG A 144 -7.25 0.32 22.70
N ALA A 145 -7.72 -0.80 23.24
CA ALA A 145 -9.04 -0.90 23.86
C ALA A 145 -9.19 0.06 25.05
N ARG A 146 -8.17 0.15 25.92
CA ARG A 146 -8.13 1.11 27.05
C ARG A 146 -8.18 2.56 26.56
N LEU A 147 -7.35 2.93 25.57
CA LEU A 147 -7.33 4.27 25.01
C LEU A 147 -8.65 4.62 24.31
N ALA A 148 -9.26 3.67 23.60
CA ALA A 148 -10.57 3.85 22.98
C ALA A 148 -11.69 4.07 24.03
N ALA A 149 -11.63 3.37 25.16
CA ALA A 149 -12.57 3.60 26.27
C ALA A 149 -12.40 5.00 26.88
N ILE A 150 -11.15 5.48 27.02
CA ILE A 150 -10.86 6.85 27.48
C ILE A 150 -11.38 7.88 26.46
N ALA A 151 -11.16 7.66 25.16
CA ALA A 151 -11.63 8.55 24.11
C ALA A 151 -13.15 8.73 24.12
N ARG A 152 -13.90 7.64 24.35
CA ARG A 152 -15.38 7.71 24.45
C ARG A 152 -15.86 8.52 25.64
N ARG A 153 -15.19 8.43 26.78
CA ARG A 153 -15.62 9.10 28.04
C ARG A 153 -15.09 10.54 28.14
N ARG A 154 -13.88 10.79 27.65
CA ARG A 154 -13.15 12.05 27.80
C ARG A 154 -12.31 12.33 26.55
N PRO A 155 -12.91 12.68 25.40
CA PRO A 155 -12.22 12.77 24.10
C PRO A 155 -11.00 13.70 24.10
N ALA A 156 -11.06 14.83 24.85
CA ALA A 156 -9.96 15.78 24.91
C ALA A 156 -8.71 15.28 25.67
N VAL A 157 -8.81 14.18 26.44
CA VAL A 157 -7.68 13.70 27.27
C VAL A 157 -6.55 13.17 26.41
N LEU A 158 -6.87 12.46 25.33
CA LEU A 158 -5.84 11.88 24.45
C LEU A 158 -5.02 12.97 23.76
N HIS A 159 -5.66 14.01 23.25
CA HIS A 159 -4.97 15.14 22.62
C HIS A 159 -4.12 15.90 23.64
N ARG A 160 -4.63 16.17 24.83
CA ARG A 160 -3.85 16.81 25.91
C ARG A 160 -2.64 15.98 26.34
N PHE A 161 -2.76 14.65 26.34
CA PHE A 161 -1.62 13.77 26.59
C PHE A 161 -0.53 13.97 25.53
N LEU A 162 -0.88 13.99 24.25
CA LEU A 162 0.08 14.25 23.17
C LEU A 162 0.69 15.65 23.25
N CYS A 163 -0.08 16.67 23.58
CA CYS A 163 0.47 18.02 23.77
C CYS A 163 1.64 18.07 24.78
N ARG A 164 1.63 17.18 25.78
CA ARG A 164 2.67 17.11 26.81
C ARG A 164 3.86 16.22 26.44
N HIS A 165 3.60 15.16 25.65
CA HIS A 165 4.60 14.11 25.40
C HIS A 165 5.13 14.09 23.96
N ASP A 166 4.37 14.67 23.02
CA ASP A 166 4.73 14.76 21.59
C ASP A 166 3.95 15.92 20.94
N ALA A 167 4.40 17.13 21.24
CA ALA A 167 3.79 18.36 20.73
C ALA A 167 3.74 18.41 19.18
N ALA A 168 4.74 17.82 18.50
CA ALA A 168 4.79 17.78 17.06
C ALA A 168 3.70 16.89 16.46
N SER A 169 3.38 15.75 17.08
CA SER A 169 2.21 14.93 16.71
C SER A 169 0.90 15.62 17.05
N ALA A 170 0.82 16.27 18.24
CA ALA A 170 -0.38 16.99 18.64
C ALA A 170 -0.77 18.10 17.68
N ALA A 171 0.22 18.85 17.17
CA ALA A 171 0.00 19.92 16.19
C ALA A 171 -0.57 19.44 14.85
N ARG A 172 -0.28 18.18 14.47
CA ARG A 172 -0.71 17.58 13.19
C ARG A 172 -1.99 16.78 13.27
N ILE A 173 -2.35 16.29 14.45
CA ILE A 173 -3.50 15.39 14.64
C ILE A 173 -4.67 16.19 15.19
N HIS A 174 -5.77 16.21 14.45
CA HIS A 174 -6.98 16.88 14.92
C HIS A 174 -7.48 16.24 16.22
N PRO A 175 -7.93 17.03 17.24
CA PRO A 175 -8.39 16.50 18.53
C PRO A 175 -9.50 15.45 18.46
N ASN A 176 -10.31 15.47 17.40
CA ASN A 176 -11.39 14.51 17.17
C ASN A 176 -10.95 13.27 16.36
N ASP A 177 -9.72 13.20 15.86
CA ASP A 177 -9.20 12.04 15.15
C ASP A 177 -8.67 11.00 16.16
N HIS A 178 -9.61 10.34 16.83
CA HIS A 178 -9.29 9.40 17.90
C HIS A 178 -8.41 8.23 17.41
N GLN A 179 -8.56 7.79 16.16
CA GLN A 179 -7.75 6.70 15.63
C GLN A 179 -6.27 7.09 15.54
N LYS A 180 -5.98 8.28 15.00
CA LYS A 180 -4.61 8.79 14.93
C LYS A 180 -4.04 9.13 16.30
N LEU A 181 -4.86 9.70 17.20
CA LEU A 181 -4.47 9.97 18.58
C LEU A 181 -4.07 8.69 19.31
N ILE A 182 -4.92 7.65 19.26
CA ILE A 182 -4.65 6.35 19.86
C ILE A 182 -3.35 5.77 19.30
N ARG A 183 -3.15 5.80 17.97
CA ARG A 183 -1.92 5.27 17.36
C ARG A 183 -0.68 6.05 17.78
N ALA A 184 -0.74 7.37 17.85
CA ALA A 184 0.39 8.18 18.29
C ALA A 184 0.76 7.89 19.75
N ILE A 185 -0.22 7.78 20.65
CA ILE A 185 0.01 7.44 22.06
C ILE A 185 0.57 6.03 22.19
N GLU A 186 0.02 5.07 21.45
CA GLU A 186 0.51 3.69 21.42
C GLU A 186 1.98 3.64 20.99
N LEU A 187 2.35 4.33 19.90
CA LEU A 187 3.74 4.44 19.46
C LEU A 187 4.64 5.04 20.52
N THR A 188 4.25 6.15 21.11
CA THR A 188 5.01 6.81 22.17
C THR A 188 5.23 5.89 23.37
N ARG A 189 4.24 5.09 23.73
CA ARG A 189 4.32 4.16 24.87
C ARG A 189 5.16 2.92 24.59
N LEU A 190 5.03 2.34 23.41
CA LEU A 190 5.69 1.08 23.05
C LEU A 190 7.11 1.29 22.54
N ALA A 191 7.41 2.41 21.92
CA ALA A 191 8.75 2.75 21.46
C ALA A 191 9.56 3.52 22.49
N GLU A 192 8.95 3.95 23.61
CA GLU A 192 9.56 4.81 24.63
C GLU A 192 10.13 6.12 24.05
N GLN A 193 9.60 6.55 22.91
CA GLN A 193 10.00 7.74 22.16
C GLN A 193 8.77 8.43 21.56
N PRO A 194 8.81 9.76 21.32
CA PRO A 194 7.73 10.46 20.66
C PRO A 194 7.36 9.81 19.33
N ALA A 195 6.05 9.68 19.06
CA ALA A 195 5.57 9.10 17.80
C ALA A 195 6.07 9.90 16.59
N SER A 196 6.23 11.21 16.71
CA SER A 196 6.84 12.05 15.69
C SER A 196 8.27 11.64 15.34
N HIS A 197 9.07 11.26 16.33
CA HIS A 197 10.42 10.73 16.10
C HIS A 197 10.39 9.37 15.43
N VAL A 198 9.57 8.42 15.91
CA VAL A 198 9.42 7.11 15.27
C VAL A 198 9.00 7.24 13.81
N GLN A 199 8.11 8.17 13.49
CA GLN A 199 7.63 8.43 12.13
C GLN A 199 8.67 9.11 11.22
N SER A 200 9.69 9.78 11.79
CA SER A 200 10.77 10.39 11.03
C SER A 200 11.92 9.44 10.71
N LEU A 201 11.94 8.24 11.32
CA LEU A 201 12.98 7.23 11.07
C LEU A 201 12.98 6.79 9.60
N PRO A 202 14.16 6.44 9.05
CA PRO A 202 14.29 5.97 7.68
C PRO A 202 13.35 4.81 7.38
N ARG A 203 12.73 4.86 6.21
CA ARG A 203 11.82 3.83 5.72
C ARG A 203 12.57 2.95 4.73
N ARG A 204 12.36 1.65 4.81
CA ARG A 204 12.83 0.74 3.76
C ARG A 204 11.74 0.62 2.70
N GLY A 205 11.92 1.30 1.61
CA GLY A 205 11.08 1.21 0.42
C GLY A 205 11.27 -0.11 -0.33
N LEU A 206 10.67 -0.19 -1.50
CA LEU A 206 10.89 -1.28 -2.45
C LEU A 206 12.21 -1.01 -3.19
N GLU A 207 13.16 -1.92 -3.05
CA GLU A 207 14.47 -1.87 -3.72
C GLU A 207 14.52 -2.91 -4.85
N GLY A 208 15.40 -2.69 -5.83
CA GLY A 208 15.61 -3.64 -6.95
C GLY A 208 14.53 -3.56 -8.04
N PHE A 209 13.65 -2.57 -8.02
CA PHE A 209 12.61 -2.41 -9.04
C PHE A 209 12.60 -1.02 -9.65
N ARG A 210 12.41 -0.97 -10.97
CA ARG A 210 12.05 0.25 -11.69
C ARG A 210 10.53 0.33 -11.81
N VAL A 211 9.94 1.31 -11.14
CA VAL A 211 8.48 1.46 -11.06
C VAL A 211 7.98 2.40 -12.15
N LEU A 212 7.05 1.93 -12.98
CA LEU A 212 6.24 2.75 -13.87
C LEU A 212 4.81 2.78 -13.33
N GLN A 213 4.32 3.96 -12.96
CA GLN A 213 2.98 4.13 -12.43
C GLN A 213 2.03 4.69 -13.48
N LEU A 214 0.90 3.99 -13.68
CA LEU A 214 -0.21 4.39 -14.51
C LEU A 214 -1.41 4.74 -13.62
N GLY A 215 -1.98 5.93 -13.78
CA GLY A 215 -3.18 6.37 -13.04
C GLY A 215 -3.08 7.80 -12.53
N GLY A 216 -4.21 8.50 -12.47
CA GLY A 216 -4.30 9.88 -12.00
C GLY A 216 -4.34 9.95 -10.47
N GLY A 217 -3.37 10.61 -9.89
CA GLY A 217 -3.29 10.96 -8.47
C GLY A 217 -1.84 11.15 -8.09
N GLU A 218 -1.45 12.34 -7.71
CA GLU A 218 -0.11 12.65 -7.22
C GLU A 218 0.24 11.77 -6.01
N CYS A 219 1.08 10.76 -6.22
CA CYS A 219 1.93 10.27 -5.15
C CYS A 219 3.08 11.27 -5.00
N ALA A 220 2.87 12.30 -4.18
CA ALA A 220 3.93 13.22 -3.80
C ALA A 220 5.12 12.42 -3.22
N GLY A 221 6.30 12.58 -3.82
CA GLY A 221 7.56 12.16 -3.26
C GLY A 221 8.22 10.95 -3.90
N ALA A 222 8.41 10.94 -5.21
CA ALA A 222 9.53 10.20 -5.79
C ALA A 222 10.82 10.95 -5.42
N ALA A 223 11.72 10.25 -4.78
CA ALA A 223 13.01 10.72 -4.31
C ALA A 223 13.74 11.59 -5.34
N GLN A 224 14.11 12.77 -4.90
CA GLN A 224 15.24 13.49 -5.48
C GLN A 224 16.53 12.91 -4.90
N SER A 225 17.41 12.53 -5.84
CA SER A 225 18.86 12.28 -5.77
C SER A 225 19.43 11.72 -4.46
#